data_6747d48cd22dbd68e4c9033ef06300ad
#
_entry.id   6747d48cd22dbd68e4c9033ef06300ad
#
_cell.length_a   1.000
_cell.length_b   1.000
_cell.length_c   1.000
_cell.angle_alpha   90.00
_cell.angle_beta   90.00
_cell.angle_gamma   90.00
#
_symmetry.space_group_name_H-M   'P 1'
#
loop_
_entity.id
_entity.type
_entity.pdbx_description
1 polymer ?
#
loop_
_entity_poly.entity_id
_entity_poly.type
_entity_poly.pdbx_seq_one_letter_code
_entity_poly.pdbx_strand_id
1 'polypeptide(L)'
;MRKNKYSIAVIEGDGIGKEVMPEGIRCLEAISSKYGINLEFKNYDFSSVDYYEKHGVMLPEDWKEKLSSHDAIFFGAVGWPEKVPDHISLWGSLLKFRREFDQYINLRPVKLMPGVLSPLSGKKPGDIDFLIVRENTEGEYSSIGGKMFEGTEREFVVQETVMTKVGIERVLDFAFKLAQKRKSKHVTSATKSNGISITMPYWDELFEKMSKSYPDIKTDQYHIDILCAHFVLNPDKFDVIVASNLFGDILSDLGPACTGTIGIAPSGNINPENNHPSLFEPVHGSAPDIAGKGIANPIGQIWAGAMMLNHFGFDDASNEILHAIKHSLSEPKLRTKDLAGSADTQTVGKAIEQIIK
;
A
#
# COMPACT_ATOMS: atom_id res chain seq x y z
N MET A 1 16.45 -17.52 4.85
CA MET A 1 17.58 -17.49 3.88
C MET A 1 17.07 -16.87 2.59
N ARG A 2 17.87 -16.02 1.92
CA ARG A 2 17.54 -15.51 0.58
C ARG A 2 17.46 -16.67 -0.41
N LYS A 3 16.45 -16.65 -1.29
CA LYS A 3 16.32 -17.62 -2.38
C LYS A 3 17.30 -17.28 -3.51
N ASN A 4 17.70 -18.27 -4.31
CA ASN A 4 18.53 -18.05 -5.49
C ASN A 4 17.74 -17.40 -6.66
N LYS A 5 16.40 -17.46 -6.57
CA LYS A 5 15.49 -17.01 -7.61
C LYS A 5 14.14 -16.68 -6.97
N TYR A 6 13.52 -15.62 -7.42
CA TYR A 6 12.18 -15.18 -7.01
C TYR A 6 11.25 -15.16 -8.21
N SER A 7 10.09 -15.75 -8.06
CA SER A 7 9.03 -15.75 -9.08
C SER A 7 8.00 -14.69 -8.75
N ILE A 8 7.73 -13.78 -9.68
CA ILE A 8 6.86 -12.63 -9.50
C ILE A 8 5.68 -12.74 -10.46
N ALA A 9 4.46 -12.81 -9.90
CA ALA A 9 3.25 -12.65 -10.69
C ALA A 9 3.03 -11.18 -11.02
N VAL A 10 2.93 -10.83 -12.29
CA VAL A 10 2.65 -9.47 -12.75
C VAL A 10 1.21 -9.38 -13.20
N ILE A 11 0.49 -8.41 -12.65
CA ILE A 11 -0.89 -8.10 -13.01
C ILE A 11 -0.96 -6.58 -13.27
N GLU A 12 -0.98 -6.19 -14.54
CA GLU A 12 -1.06 -4.78 -14.94
C GLU A 12 -2.41 -4.15 -14.56
N GLY A 13 -3.49 -4.94 -14.69
CA GLY A 13 -4.86 -4.51 -14.40
C GLY A 13 -5.41 -3.50 -15.40
N ASP A 14 -5.93 -2.37 -14.91
CA ASP A 14 -6.68 -1.38 -15.69
C ASP A 14 -5.97 -0.04 -15.81
N GLY A 15 -6.40 0.73 -16.80
CA GLY A 15 -6.05 2.14 -16.97
C GLY A 15 -4.56 2.39 -16.99
N ILE A 16 -4.10 3.31 -16.12
CA ILE A 16 -2.67 3.66 -16.02
C ILE A 16 -1.80 2.52 -15.48
N GLY A 17 -2.37 1.47 -14.88
CA GLY A 17 -1.62 0.28 -14.46
C GLY A 17 -0.81 -0.31 -15.63
N LYS A 18 -1.39 -0.33 -16.85
CA LYS A 18 -0.72 -0.79 -18.08
C LYS A 18 0.44 0.11 -18.52
N GLU A 19 0.45 1.38 -18.09
CA GLU A 19 1.50 2.35 -18.44
C GLU A 19 2.64 2.38 -17.42
N VAL A 20 2.31 2.26 -16.12
CA VAL A 20 3.32 2.37 -15.05
C VAL A 20 4.02 1.04 -14.77
N MET A 21 3.38 -0.11 -15.03
CA MET A 21 3.94 -1.43 -14.80
C MET A 21 5.23 -1.68 -15.60
N PRO A 22 5.31 -1.39 -16.91
CA PRO A 22 6.55 -1.55 -17.68
C PRO A 22 7.72 -0.78 -17.09
N GLU A 23 7.48 0.42 -16.53
CA GLU A 23 8.52 1.24 -15.92
C GLU A 23 8.96 0.69 -14.55
N GLY A 24 8.03 0.12 -13.78
CA GLY A 24 8.34 -0.62 -12.56
C GLY A 24 9.24 -1.83 -12.84
N ILE A 25 8.88 -2.65 -13.83
CA ILE A 25 9.67 -3.83 -14.25
C ILE A 25 11.05 -3.39 -14.74
N ARG A 26 11.15 -2.36 -15.59
CA ARG A 26 12.40 -1.79 -16.09
C ARG A 26 13.38 -1.46 -14.96
N CYS A 27 12.91 -0.79 -13.92
CA CYS A 27 13.74 -0.43 -12.76
C CYS A 27 14.14 -1.67 -11.95
N LEU A 28 13.23 -2.63 -11.79
CA LEU A 28 13.52 -3.90 -11.11
C LEU A 28 14.55 -4.73 -11.88
N GLU A 29 14.51 -4.79 -13.20
CA GLU A 29 15.50 -5.47 -14.03
C GLU A 29 16.88 -4.79 -13.92
N ALA A 30 16.93 -3.46 -13.95
CA ALA A 30 18.17 -2.71 -13.81
C ALA A 30 18.85 -2.98 -12.45
N ILE A 31 18.11 -2.85 -11.35
CA ILE A 31 18.65 -3.10 -10.01
C ILE A 31 19.00 -4.57 -9.79
N SER A 32 18.22 -5.49 -10.35
CA SER A 32 18.48 -6.92 -10.27
C SER A 32 19.78 -7.30 -10.96
N SER A 33 20.04 -6.73 -12.13
CA SER A 33 21.31 -6.91 -12.85
C SER A 33 22.50 -6.40 -12.02
N LYS A 34 22.36 -5.22 -11.39
CA LYS A 34 23.42 -4.61 -10.58
C LYS A 34 23.76 -5.39 -9.32
N TYR A 35 22.74 -5.96 -8.65
CA TYR A 35 22.89 -6.67 -7.38
C TYR A 35 22.94 -8.20 -7.51
N GLY A 36 22.88 -8.75 -8.73
CA GLY A 36 22.84 -10.19 -8.97
C GLY A 36 21.58 -10.87 -8.41
N ILE A 37 20.45 -10.17 -8.43
CA ILE A 37 19.16 -10.70 -7.98
C ILE A 37 18.46 -11.37 -9.16
N ASN A 38 17.98 -12.59 -9.01
CA ASN A 38 17.26 -13.28 -10.05
C ASN A 38 15.74 -13.17 -9.84
N LEU A 39 15.09 -12.29 -10.61
CA LEU A 39 13.64 -12.12 -10.65
C LEU A 39 13.09 -12.69 -11.96
N GLU A 40 12.09 -13.55 -11.86
CA GLU A 40 11.33 -14.03 -13.01
C GLU A 40 9.91 -13.49 -12.98
N PHE A 41 9.53 -12.76 -14.01
CA PHE A 41 8.21 -12.16 -14.15
C PHE A 41 7.30 -13.05 -14.99
N LYS A 42 6.08 -13.30 -14.50
CA LYS A 42 5.03 -13.99 -15.23
C LYS A 42 3.77 -13.15 -15.26
N ASN A 43 3.36 -12.75 -16.46
CA ASN A 43 2.18 -11.91 -16.66
C ASN A 43 0.89 -12.70 -16.57
N TYR A 44 -0.13 -12.06 -15.99
CA TYR A 44 -1.51 -12.52 -15.91
C TYR A 44 -2.44 -11.40 -16.36
N ASP A 45 -3.45 -11.74 -17.17
CA ASP A 45 -4.41 -10.82 -17.76
C ASP A 45 -5.70 -10.64 -16.96
N PHE A 46 -5.91 -11.47 -15.93
CA PHE A 46 -7.08 -11.35 -15.05
C PHE A 46 -6.95 -10.20 -14.03
N SER A 47 -8.01 -9.95 -13.26
CA SER A 47 -8.12 -8.76 -12.39
C SER A 47 -8.09 -7.47 -13.19
N SER A 48 -8.80 -7.46 -14.31
CA SER A 48 -8.95 -6.31 -15.20
C SER A 48 -10.35 -6.27 -15.79
N VAL A 49 -10.77 -5.08 -16.22
CA VAL A 49 -12.03 -4.88 -16.93
C VAL A 49 -12.05 -5.65 -18.26
N ASP A 50 -10.95 -5.66 -18.99
CA ASP A 50 -10.85 -6.40 -20.26
C ASP A 50 -11.06 -7.90 -20.06
N TYR A 51 -10.53 -8.45 -18.95
CA TYR A 51 -10.77 -9.85 -18.59
C TYR A 51 -12.23 -10.10 -18.23
N TYR A 52 -12.84 -9.20 -17.46
CA TYR A 52 -14.23 -9.29 -17.07
C TYR A 52 -15.17 -9.20 -18.28
N GLU A 53 -14.94 -8.26 -19.20
CA GLU A 53 -15.74 -8.13 -20.44
C GLU A 53 -15.71 -9.41 -21.29
N LYS A 54 -14.58 -10.14 -21.26
CA LYS A 54 -14.41 -11.38 -22.03
C LYS A 54 -14.96 -12.62 -21.33
N HIS A 55 -14.87 -12.69 -20.00
CA HIS A 55 -15.12 -13.93 -19.24
C HIS A 55 -16.29 -13.83 -18.24
N GLY A 56 -16.82 -12.62 -17.97
CA GLY A 56 -17.90 -12.39 -17.01
C GLY A 56 -17.46 -12.50 -15.53
N VAL A 57 -16.17 -12.67 -15.27
CA VAL A 57 -15.59 -12.78 -13.94
C VAL A 57 -14.26 -12.02 -13.87
N MET A 58 -13.88 -11.55 -12.68
CA MET A 58 -12.60 -10.85 -12.50
C MET A 58 -11.41 -11.82 -12.42
N LEU A 59 -11.64 -13.05 -11.99
CA LEU A 59 -10.61 -14.06 -11.76
C LEU A 59 -11.06 -15.42 -12.32
N PRO A 60 -10.17 -16.23 -12.94
CA PRO A 60 -10.47 -17.60 -13.30
C PRO A 60 -10.62 -18.48 -12.04
N GLU A 61 -11.24 -19.65 -12.16
CA GLU A 61 -11.45 -20.55 -11.02
C GLU A 61 -10.14 -20.99 -10.33
N ASP A 62 -9.08 -21.17 -11.11
CA ASP A 62 -7.76 -21.62 -10.67
C ASP A 62 -6.78 -20.47 -10.29
N TRP A 63 -7.29 -19.24 -10.15
CA TRP A 63 -6.45 -18.06 -9.87
C TRP A 63 -5.57 -18.22 -8.63
N LYS A 64 -6.12 -18.83 -7.56
CA LYS A 64 -5.41 -19.01 -6.30
C LYS A 64 -4.23 -19.95 -6.44
N GLU A 65 -4.43 -21.08 -7.13
CA GLU A 65 -3.38 -22.05 -7.43
C GLU A 65 -2.27 -21.39 -8.28
N LYS A 66 -2.65 -20.68 -9.34
CA LYS A 66 -1.73 -19.96 -10.22
C LYS A 66 -0.86 -18.97 -9.45
N LEU A 67 -1.47 -18.15 -8.60
CA LEU A 67 -0.73 -17.12 -7.86
C LEU A 67 0.06 -17.68 -6.67
N SER A 68 -0.41 -18.74 -5.99
CA SER A 68 0.28 -19.36 -4.85
C SER A 68 1.68 -19.89 -5.17
N SER A 69 1.98 -20.12 -6.44
CA SER A 69 3.30 -20.60 -6.89
C SER A 69 4.37 -19.50 -6.95
N HIS A 70 3.97 -18.23 -6.75
CA HIS A 70 4.86 -17.08 -6.82
C HIS A 70 5.31 -16.61 -5.44
N ASP A 71 6.44 -15.90 -5.38
CA ASP A 71 6.97 -15.31 -4.15
C ASP A 71 6.29 -13.97 -3.83
N ALA A 72 5.85 -13.25 -4.85
CA ALA A 72 5.07 -12.02 -4.72
C ALA A 72 4.19 -11.77 -5.94
N ILE A 73 3.22 -10.88 -5.75
CA ILE A 73 2.38 -10.30 -6.80
C ILE A 73 2.80 -8.84 -6.97
N PHE A 74 3.17 -8.45 -8.18
CA PHE A 74 3.44 -7.07 -8.55
C PHE A 74 2.24 -6.58 -9.34
N PHE A 75 1.48 -5.67 -8.74
CA PHE A 75 0.15 -5.28 -9.17
C PHE A 75 0.13 -3.81 -9.62
N GLY A 76 -0.54 -3.52 -10.72
CA GLY A 76 -0.69 -2.16 -11.23
C GLY A 76 -1.89 -1.44 -10.59
N ALA A 77 -3.06 -1.56 -11.20
CA ALA A 77 -4.28 -0.98 -10.67
C ALA A 77 -5.50 -1.76 -11.17
N VAL A 78 -6.62 -1.67 -10.46
CA VAL A 78 -7.89 -2.28 -10.89
C VAL A 78 -9.05 -1.33 -10.64
N GLY A 79 -10.04 -1.41 -11.54
CA GLY A 79 -11.28 -0.68 -11.45
C GLY A 79 -11.48 0.33 -12.58
N TRP A 80 -12.69 0.33 -13.12
CA TRP A 80 -13.18 1.30 -14.09
C TRP A 80 -14.71 1.39 -13.88
N PRO A 81 -15.14 2.23 -12.91
CA PRO A 81 -16.53 2.23 -12.43
C PRO A 81 -17.60 2.41 -13.51
N GLU A 82 -17.26 3.14 -14.60
CA GLU A 82 -18.16 3.33 -15.75
C GLU A 82 -18.42 2.04 -16.53
N LYS A 83 -17.50 1.06 -16.47
CA LYS A 83 -17.59 -0.23 -17.17
C LYS A 83 -17.97 -1.37 -16.22
N VAL A 84 -17.30 -1.45 -15.08
CA VAL A 84 -17.49 -2.51 -14.08
C VAL A 84 -17.56 -1.89 -12.69
N PRO A 85 -18.70 -2.01 -11.98
CA PRO A 85 -18.84 -1.45 -10.63
C PRO A 85 -17.78 -1.98 -9.65
N ASP A 86 -17.40 -1.14 -8.69
CA ASP A 86 -16.34 -1.45 -7.71
C ASP A 86 -16.62 -2.70 -6.88
N HIS A 87 -17.89 -2.98 -6.57
CA HIS A 87 -18.28 -4.20 -5.84
C HIS A 87 -18.05 -5.49 -6.68
N ILE A 88 -17.84 -5.39 -7.98
CA ILE A 88 -17.43 -6.49 -8.85
C ILE A 88 -15.91 -6.48 -9.02
N SER A 89 -15.34 -5.34 -9.39
CA SER A 89 -13.92 -5.24 -9.73
C SER A 89 -13.01 -5.40 -8.51
N LEU A 90 -13.20 -4.59 -7.45
CA LEU A 90 -12.37 -4.61 -6.25
C LEU A 90 -12.67 -5.83 -5.36
N TRP A 91 -13.95 -6.09 -5.08
CA TRP A 91 -14.33 -7.23 -4.23
C TRP A 91 -14.10 -8.57 -4.93
N GLY A 92 -14.21 -8.58 -6.25
CA GLY A 92 -13.99 -9.77 -7.07
C GLY A 92 -12.51 -10.12 -7.29
N SER A 93 -11.56 -9.23 -6.95
CA SER A 93 -10.13 -9.44 -7.17
C SER A 93 -9.27 -9.01 -5.98
N LEU A 94 -8.92 -7.74 -5.84
CA LEU A 94 -7.94 -7.25 -4.87
C LEU A 94 -8.28 -7.62 -3.41
N LEU A 95 -9.54 -7.48 -3.00
CA LEU A 95 -9.95 -7.89 -1.65
C LEU A 95 -9.92 -9.40 -1.43
N LYS A 96 -10.12 -10.20 -2.50
CA LYS A 96 -9.92 -11.66 -2.43
C LYS A 96 -8.45 -12.00 -2.21
N PHE A 97 -7.52 -11.34 -2.91
CA PHE A 97 -6.09 -11.56 -2.70
C PHE A 97 -5.71 -11.32 -1.24
N ARG A 98 -6.12 -10.18 -0.67
CA ARG A 98 -5.84 -9.83 0.73
C ARG A 98 -6.32 -10.90 1.72
N ARG A 99 -7.55 -11.40 1.54
CA ARG A 99 -8.16 -12.40 2.44
C ARG A 99 -7.62 -13.81 2.22
N GLU A 100 -7.61 -14.26 0.96
CA GLU A 100 -7.28 -15.64 0.62
C GLU A 100 -5.80 -15.96 0.74
N PHE A 101 -4.92 -14.95 0.65
CA PHE A 101 -3.49 -15.05 0.89
C PHE A 101 -3.07 -14.51 2.27
N ASP A 102 -4.04 -14.28 3.15
CA ASP A 102 -3.83 -13.76 4.50
C ASP A 102 -2.78 -12.63 4.54
N GLN A 103 -2.94 -11.66 3.63
CA GLN A 103 -2.09 -10.46 3.53
C GLN A 103 -2.56 -9.46 4.60
N TYR A 104 -2.41 -9.82 5.86
CA TYR A 104 -3.03 -9.11 6.98
C TYR A 104 -2.36 -7.78 7.34
N ILE A 105 -1.22 -7.49 6.76
CA ILE A 105 -0.56 -6.18 6.88
C ILE A 105 -0.73 -5.41 5.59
N ASN A 106 -1.27 -4.20 5.68
CA ASN A 106 -1.10 -3.20 4.63
C ASN A 106 -0.11 -2.15 5.11
N LEU A 107 1.08 -2.14 4.49
CA LEU A 107 2.18 -1.24 4.82
C LEU A 107 2.22 -0.08 3.83
N ARG A 108 2.11 1.16 4.32
CA ARG A 108 2.11 2.38 3.51
C ARG A 108 3.11 3.39 4.05
N PRO A 109 4.21 3.69 3.34
CA PRO A 109 5.14 4.74 3.73
C PRO A 109 4.58 6.13 3.41
N VAL A 110 4.77 7.05 4.34
CA VAL A 110 4.46 8.48 4.17
C VAL A 110 5.77 9.24 4.29
N LYS A 111 6.20 9.87 3.20
CA LYS A 111 7.49 10.53 3.14
C LYS A 111 7.45 11.80 2.29
N LEU A 112 7.88 12.91 2.86
CA LEU A 112 8.09 14.13 2.10
C LEU A 112 9.38 14.01 1.30
N MET A 113 9.22 13.88 -0.02
CA MET A 113 10.31 13.66 -0.96
C MET A 113 10.92 14.97 -1.45
N PRO A 114 12.23 14.97 -1.82
CA PRO A 114 12.84 16.10 -2.51
C PRO A 114 12.08 16.47 -3.76
N GLY A 115 11.92 17.76 -4.03
CA GLY A 115 11.24 18.26 -5.24
C GLY A 115 9.71 18.16 -5.24
N VAL A 116 9.11 17.53 -4.23
CA VAL A 116 7.66 17.50 -4.03
C VAL A 116 7.25 18.63 -3.10
N LEU A 117 6.20 19.36 -3.46
CA LEU A 117 5.67 20.45 -2.65
C LEU A 117 4.64 19.89 -1.66
N SER A 118 4.94 20.00 -0.37
CA SER A 118 3.94 19.75 0.66
C SER A 118 2.93 20.89 0.71
N PRO A 119 1.62 20.61 0.85
CA PRO A 119 0.61 21.64 1.13
C PRO A 119 0.78 22.22 2.55
N LEU A 120 1.53 21.57 3.42
CA LEU A 120 1.79 22.06 4.77
C LEU A 120 2.91 23.10 4.76
N SER A 121 2.61 24.29 5.32
CA SER A 121 3.57 25.38 5.36
C SER A 121 4.84 25.03 6.14
N GLY A 122 5.99 25.40 5.60
CA GLY A 122 7.30 25.32 6.29
C GLY A 122 7.91 23.93 6.36
N LYS A 123 7.28 22.88 5.85
CA LYS A 123 7.83 21.51 5.84
C LYS A 123 8.83 21.33 4.70
N LYS A 124 9.90 20.60 4.99
CA LYS A 124 11.01 20.31 4.06
C LYS A 124 11.19 18.80 3.89
N PRO A 125 11.81 18.35 2.78
CA PRO A 125 12.19 16.96 2.61
C PRO A 125 12.93 16.40 3.82
N GLY A 126 12.45 15.27 4.35
CA GLY A 126 12.98 14.62 5.55
C GLY A 126 12.27 14.98 6.86
N ASP A 127 11.50 16.06 6.92
CA ASP A 127 10.72 16.41 8.12
C ASP A 127 9.59 15.39 8.37
N ILE A 128 9.04 14.80 7.32
CA ILE A 128 7.96 13.81 7.39
C ILE A 128 8.48 12.49 6.82
N ASP A 129 8.59 11.47 7.67
CA ASP A 129 9.03 10.12 7.32
C ASP A 129 8.50 9.12 8.34
N PHE A 130 7.29 8.60 8.10
CA PHE A 130 6.68 7.59 8.95
C PHE A 130 6.02 6.48 8.13
N LEU A 131 5.68 5.39 8.79
CA LEU A 131 5.04 4.23 8.19
C LEU A 131 3.67 3.99 8.83
N ILE A 132 2.68 3.67 8.01
CA ILE A 132 1.35 3.26 8.48
C ILE A 132 1.25 1.74 8.31
N VAL A 133 0.99 1.05 9.41
CA VAL A 133 0.70 -0.37 9.49
C VAL A 133 -0.81 -0.52 9.70
N ARG A 134 -1.52 -0.83 8.63
CA ARG A 134 -2.97 -1.03 8.60
C ARG A 134 -3.30 -2.51 8.70
N GLU A 135 -4.21 -2.90 9.60
CA GLU A 135 -4.86 -4.20 9.54
C GLU A 135 -5.61 -4.32 8.19
N ASN A 136 -5.58 -5.49 7.56
CA ASN A 136 -5.96 -5.60 6.14
C ASN A 136 -6.96 -6.73 5.82
N THR A 137 -7.39 -7.54 6.79
CA THR A 137 -8.19 -8.75 6.55
C THR A 137 -9.49 -8.83 7.33
N GLU A 138 -9.62 -8.07 8.40
CA GLU A 138 -10.80 -8.04 9.27
C GLU A 138 -11.24 -6.60 9.61
N GLY A 139 -11.76 -6.34 10.78
CA GLY A 139 -12.16 -5.02 11.25
C GLY A 139 -13.47 -4.55 10.62
N GLU A 140 -13.50 -3.29 10.26
CA GLU A 140 -14.67 -2.61 9.70
C GLU A 140 -15.01 -3.09 8.27
N TYR A 141 -14.06 -3.73 7.59
CA TYR A 141 -14.25 -4.34 6.27
C TYR A 141 -14.65 -5.83 6.34
N SER A 142 -15.21 -6.30 7.44
CA SER A 142 -15.52 -7.72 7.68
C SER A 142 -16.46 -8.35 6.66
N SER A 143 -17.28 -7.57 5.98
CA SER A 143 -18.36 -8.02 5.07
C SER A 143 -19.42 -8.92 5.77
N ILE A 144 -19.57 -8.79 7.09
CA ILE A 144 -20.61 -9.46 7.88
C ILE A 144 -21.75 -8.49 8.12
N GLY A 145 -22.96 -8.86 7.74
CA GLY A 145 -24.13 -8.02 7.85
C GLY A 145 -25.20 -8.39 6.83
N GLY A 146 -26.12 -7.46 6.58
CA GLY A 146 -27.18 -7.69 5.62
C GLY A 146 -28.24 -6.58 5.64
N LYS A 147 -29.27 -6.78 4.82
CA LYS A 147 -30.45 -5.93 4.73
C LYS A 147 -31.71 -6.72 5.06
N MET A 148 -32.68 -6.06 5.66
CA MET A 148 -34.02 -6.59 5.84
C MET A 148 -35.07 -5.58 5.39
N PHE A 149 -36.23 -6.09 4.96
CA PHE A 149 -37.40 -5.33 4.51
C PHE A 149 -37.09 -4.38 3.34
N GLU A 150 -36.24 -4.84 2.42
CA GLU A 150 -35.80 -4.05 1.27
C GLU A 150 -36.95 -3.44 0.47
N GLY A 151 -36.84 -2.16 0.09
CA GLY A 151 -37.84 -1.41 -0.65
C GLY A 151 -39.06 -0.98 0.14
N THR A 152 -39.09 -1.14 1.47
CA THR A 152 -40.18 -0.70 2.33
C THR A 152 -39.72 0.38 3.33
N GLU A 153 -40.67 1.09 3.95
CA GLU A 153 -40.34 2.07 5.00
C GLU A 153 -39.63 1.44 6.24
N ARG A 154 -39.66 0.13 6.36
CA ARG A 154 -39.02 -0.62 7.46
C ARG A 154 -37.63 -1.15 7.08
N GLU A 155 -37.12 -0.79 5.92
CA GLU A 155 -35.79 -1.21 5.49
C GLU A 155 -34.72 -0.80 6.49
N PHE A 156 -33.86 -1.74 6.85
CA PHE A 156 -32.65 -1.46 7.61
C PHE A 156 -31.46 -2.28 7.12
N VAL A 157 -30.26 -1.76 7.38
CA VAL A 157 -28.99 -2.34 6.98
C VAL A 157 -28.11 -2.48 8.22
N VAL A 158 -27.42 -3.61 8.34
CA VAL A 158 -26.42 -3.87 9.38
C VAL A 158 -25.11 -4.28 8.74
N GLN A 159 -24.02 -3.73 9.25
CA GLN A 159 -22.67 -4.23 8.98
C GLN A 159 -21.91 -4.30 10.30
N GLU A 160 -21.33 -5.45 10.59
CA GLU A 160 -20.61 -5.72 11.82
C GLU A 160 -19.12 -5.39 11.66
N THR A 161 -18.52 -4.84 12.72
CA THR A 161 -17.06 -4.76 12.87
C THR A 161 -16.59 -6.00 13.62
N VAL A 162 -15.70 -6.78 13.03
CA VAL A 162 -15.14 -7.98 13.65
C VAL A 162 -13.66 -7.79 13.88
N MET A 163 -13.23 -7.85 15.13
CA MET A 163 -11.83 -7.79 15.54
C MET A 163 -11.49 -9.02 16.37
N THR A 164 -10.60 -9.85 15.88
CA THR A 164 -10.13 -11.03 16.61
C THR A 164 -8.87 -10.72 17.40
N LYS A 165 -8.67 -11.44 18.50
CA LYS A 165 -7.43 -11.34 19.27
C LYS A 165 -6.20 -11.60 18.39
N VAL A 166 -6.25 -12.65 17.58
CA VAL A 166 -5.15 -13.02 16.68
C VAL A 166 -4.87 -11.93 15.66
N GLY A 167 -5.92 -11.38 15.04
CA GLY A 167 -5.79 -10.30 14.05
C GLY A 167 -5.16 -9.05 14.64
N ILE A 168 -5.60 -8.63 15.84
CA ILE A 168 -5.04 -7.47 16.52
C ILE A 168 -3.59 -7.75 16.97
N GLU A 169 -3.32 -8.86 17.67
CA GLU A 169 -1.99 -9.16 18.20
C GLU A 169 -0.94 -9.24 17.08
N ARG A 170 -1.25 -9.84 15.92
CA ARG A 170 -0.29 -10.00 14.81
C ARG A 170 0.04 -8.67 14.11
N VAL A 171 -0.93 -7.77 13.94
CA VAL A 171 -0.66 -6.46 13.34
C VAL A 171 0.11 -5.55 14.29
N LEU A 172 -0.19 -5.61 15.60
CA LEU A 172 0.57 -4.89 16.62
C LEU A 172 2.01 -5.39 16.68
N ASP A 173 2.22 -6.69 16.77
CA ASP A 173 3.57 -7.30 16.80
C ASP A 173 4.41 -6.89 15.59
N PHE A 174 3.82 -6.88 14.39
CA PHE A 174 4.49 -6.40 13.18
C PHE A 174 4.90 -4.92 13.30
N ALA A 175 4.02 -4.07 13.80
CA ALA A 175 4.29 -2.64 13.96
C ALA A 175 5.43 -2.39 14.99
N PHE A 176 5.44 -3.09 16.10
CA PHE A 176 6.51 -3.00 17.10
C PHE A 176 7.85 -3.51 16.56
N LYS A 177 7.88 -4.65 15.87
CA LYS A 177 9.09 -5.18 15.20
C LYS A 177 9.62 -4.23 14.14
N LEU A 178 8.72 -3.56 13.42
CA LEU A 178 9.10 -2.54 12.43
C LEU A 178 9.74 -1.33 13.11
N ALA A 179 9.15 -0.84 14.20
CA ALA A 179 9.67 0.28 14.97
C ALA A 179 11.06 -0.01 15.60
N GLN A 180 11.35 -1.26 16.01
CA GLN A 180 12.67 -1.64 16.49
C GLN A 180 13.80 -1.38 15.49
N LYS A 181 13.48 -1.48 14.19
CA LYS A 181 14.43 -1.24 13.07
C LYS A 181 14.58 0.24 12.72
N ARG A 182 13.71 1.11 13.24
CA ARG A 182 13.71 2.54 12.95
C ARG A 182 14.42 3.33 14.04
N LYS A 183 14.93 4.51 13.67
CA LYS A 183 15.73 5.36 14.55
C LYS A 183 14.95 5.88 15.77
N SER A 184 13.69 6.29 15.55
CA SER A 184 12.87 6.93 16.59
C SER A 184 12.28 5.92 17.57
N LYS A 185 12.18 4.64 17.17
CA LYS A 185 11.64 3.56 17.98
C LYS A 185 10.32 3.94 18.66
N HIS A 186 9.37 4.42 17.84
CA HIS A 186 8.12 4.97 18.35
C HIS A 186 6.93 4.34 17.62
N VAL A 187 5.93 3.87 18.35
CA VAL A 187 4.68 3.35 17.81
C VAL A 187 3.52 4.17 18.33
N THR A 188 2.74 4.72 17.42
CA THR A 188 1.48 5.43 17.70
C THR A 188 0.30 4.52 17.33
N SER A 189 -0.61 4.27 18.27
CA SER A 189 -1.86 3.54 18.01
C SER A 189 -3.00 4.49 17.68
N ALA A 190 -3.73 4.20 16.59
CA ALA A 190 -4.98 4.86 16.27
C ALA A 190 -6.16 4.13 16.92
N THR A 191 -7.01 4.84 17.64
CA THR A 191 -8.17 4.29 18.34
C THR A 191 -9.41 5.19 18.23
N LYS A 192 -10.55 4.71 18.68
CA LYS A 192 -11.78 5.51 18.89
C LYS A 192 -12.58 4.98 20.09
N SER A 193 -11.89 4.53 21.14
CA SER A 193 -12.52 3.91 22.32
C SER A 193 -13.46 4.82 23.09
N ASN A 194 -13.35 6.14 22.91
CA ASN A 194 -14.33 7.07 23.48
C ASN A 194 -15.69 7.09 22.75
N GLY A 195 -15.81 6.44 21.59
CA GLY A 195 -17.04 6.40 20.80
C GLY A 195 -17.46 4.98 20.39
N ILE A 196 -16.49 4.11 20.11
CA ILE A 196 -16.71 2.71 19.76
C ILE A 196 -16.42 1.86 21.00
N SER A 197 -17.45 1.58 21.77
CA SER A 197 -17.33 1.14 23.18
C SER A 197 -17.01 -0.34 23.40
N ILE A 198 -16.89 -1.15 22.35
CA ILE A 198 -16.61 -2.59 22.47
C ILE A 198 -15.29 -2.96 21.80
N THR A 199 -15.18 -2.78 20.49
CA THR A 199 -14.02 -3.22 19.73
C THR A 199 -12.76 -2.38 19.99
N MET A 200 -12.91 -1.07 20.15
CA MET A 200 -11.75 -0.19 20.34
C MET A 200 -11.14 -0.24 21.75
N PRO A 201 -11.89 -0.35 22.85
CA PRO A 201 -11.28 -0.66 24.16
C PRO A 201 -10.51 -1.98 24.17
N TYR A 202 -10.98 -3.00 23.44
CA TYR A 202 -10.25 -4.26 23.30
C TYR A 202 -8.96 -4.11 22.50
N TRP A 203 -8.97 -3.30 21.42
CA TRP A 203 -7.77 -2.89 20.70
C TRP A 203 -6.76 -2.19 21.63
N ASP A 204 -7.24 -1.24 22.46
CA ASP A 204 -6.42 -0.48 23.39
C ASP A 204 -5.77 -1.39 24.45
N GLU A 205 -6.53 -2.34 25.00
CA GLU A 205 -6.03 -3.34 25.94
C GLU A 205 -4.89 -4.17 25.36
N LEU A 206 -5.06 -4.68 24.13
CA LEU A 206 -4.03 -5.49 23.47
C LEU A 206 -2.81 -4.66 23.07
N PHE A 207 -3.01 -3.40 22.70
CA PHE A 207 -1.90 -2.47 22.44
C PHE A 207 -1.08 -2.20 23.72
N GLU A 208 -1.73 -1.90 24.84
CA GLU A 208 -1.05 -1.70 26.13
C GLU A 208 -0.32 -2.98 26.57
N LYS A 209 -0.94 -4.14 26.39
CA LYS A 209 -0.29 -5.43 26.69
C LYS A 209 0.95 -5.65 25.81
N MET A 210 0.84 -5.40 24.49
CA MET A 210 1.95 -5.57 23.56
C MET A 210 3.11 -4.62 23.89
N SER A 211 2.82 -3.37 24.25
CA SER A 211 3.84 -2.37 24.58
C SER A 211 4.77 -2.83 25.73
N LYS A 212 4.24 -3.57 26.70
CA LYS A 212 5.03 -4.14 27.82
C LYS A 212 6.05 -5.20 27.36
N SER A 213 5.83 -5.82 26.20
CA SER A 213 6.77 -6.78 25.59
C SER A 213 7.91 -6.09 24.82
N TYR A 214 7.78 -4.77 24.57
CA TYR A 214 8.74 -3.97 23.84
C TYR A 214 9.18 -2.70 24.62
N PRO A 215 9.85 -2.86 25.79
CA PRO A 215 10.14 -1.76 26.71
C PRO A 215 11.03 -0.65 26.12
N ASP A 216 11.78 -0.95 25.05
CA ASP A 216 12.64 0.01 24.35
C ASP A 216 11.89 0.85 23.30
N ILE A 217 10.61 0.55 23.07
CA ILE A 217 9.77 1.26 22.10
C ILE A 217 8.92 2.29 22.84
N LYS A 218 9.04 3.55 22.43
CA LYS A 218 8.14 4.60 22.90
C LYS A 218 6.75 4.39 22.30
N THR A 219 5.70 4.56 23.10
CA THR A 219 4.31 4.41 22.62
C THR A 219 3.47 5.62 22.97
N ASP A 220 2.57 5.97 22.08
CA ASP A 220 1.43 6.84 22.36
C ASP A 220 0.18 6.36 21.63
N GLN A 221 -0.96 6.95 21.97
CA GLN A 221 -2.24 6.56 21.43
C GLN A 221 -3.12 7.79 21.24
N TYR A 222 -3.79 7.88 20.11
CA TYR A 222 -4.69 8.99 19.79
C TYR A 222 -6.02 8.47 19.24
N HIS A 223 -7.12 9.13 19.60
CA HIS A 223 -8.37 8.96 18.88
C HIS A 223 -8.18 9.44 17.44
N ILE A 224 -8.81 8.74 16.49
CA ILE A 224 -8.61 8.92 15.05
C ILE A 224 -8.84 10.36 14.60
N ASP A 225 -9.83 11.05 15.13
CA ASP A 225 -10.15 12.44 14.81
C ASP A 225 -9.00 13.41 15.18
N ILE A 226 -8.47 13.30 16.39
CA ILE A 226 -7.33 14.13 16.79
C ILE A 226 -6.02 13.68 16.13
N LEU A 227 -5.89 12.39 15.81
CA LEU A 227 -4.74 11.89 15.05
C LEU A 227 -4.70 12.50 13.64
N CYS A 228 -5.84 12.58 12.95
CA CYS A 228 -5.96 13.27 11.68
C CYS A 228 -5.54 14.75 11.79
N ALA A 229 -5.96 15.45 12.85
CA ALA A 229 -5.53 16.82 13.09
C ALA A 229 -4.00 16.91 13.30
N HIS A 230 -3.40 15.96 14.00
CA HIS A 230 -1.95 15.92 14.19
C HIS A 230 -1.18 15.62 12.92
N PHE A 231 -1.73 14.92 11.93
CA PHE A 231 -1.11 14.75 10.61
C PHE A 231 -0.90 16.09 9.90
N VAL A 232 -1.80 17.05 10.13
CA VAL A 232 -1.69 18.41 9.58
C VAL A 232 -0.80 19.30 10.46
N LEU A 233 -0.98 19.26 11.79
CA LEU A 233 -0.32 20.18 12.73
C LEU A 233 1.12 19.77 13.06
N ASN A 234 1.37 18.49 13.27
CA ASN A 234 2.63 17.94 13.80
C ASN A 234 3.02 16.61 13.16
N PRO A 235 3.09 16.48 11.83
CA PRO A 235 3.35 15.20 11.15
C PRO A 235 4.74 14.63 11.44
N ASP A 236 5.69 15.46 11.82
CA ASP A 236 7.08 15.15 12.12
C ASP A 236 7.28 14.34 13.41
N LYS A 237 6.27 14.25 14.27
CA LYS A 237 6.36 13.48 15.51
C LYS A 237 6.16 11.97 15.34
N PHE A 238 5.64 11.52 14.21
CA PHE A 238 5.30 10.12 13.98
C PHE A 238 6.46 9.31 13.40
N ASP A 239 6.48 8.02 13.71
CA ASP A 239 7.48 7.06 13.21
C ASP A 239 6.79 5.80 12.62
N VAL A 240 6.11 5.03 13.45
CA VAL A 240 5.23 3.92 13.01
C VAL A 240 3.85 4.14 13.59
N ILE A 241 2.83 4.11 12.76
CA ILE A 241 1.44 4.23 13.16
C ILE A 241 0.76 2.89 12.91
N VAL A 242 0.10 2.33 13.91
CA VAL A 242 -0.70 1.11 13.76
C VAL A 242 -2.17 1.44 13.91
N ALA A 243 -3.00 0.88 13.01
CA ALA A 243 -4.42 1.19 12.94
C ALA A 243 -5.25 -0.01 12.48
N SER A 244 -6.55 -0.01 12.85
CA SER A 244 -7.55 -0.90 12.27
C SER A 244 -7.69 -0.69 10.77
N ASN A 245 -8.44 -1.56 10.11
CA ASN A 245 -8.60 -1.53 8.67
C ASN A 245 -9.11 -0.16 8.15
N LEU A 246 -10.21 0.34 8.69
CA LEU A 246 -10.78 1.62 8.26
C LEU A 246 -9.90 2.81 8.65
N PHE A 247 -9.39 2.83 9.89
CA PHE A 247 -8.56 3.97 10.33
C PHE A 247 -7.24 4.00 9.58
N GLY A 248 -6.66 2.84 9.30
CA GLY A 248 -5.46 2.74 8.48
C GLY A 248 -5.68 3.19 7.05
N ASP A 249 -6.86 2.94 6.48
CA ASP A 249 -7.24 3.41 5.14
C ASP A 249 -7.27 4.93 5.08
N ILE A 250 -8.03 5.55 5.99
CA ILE A 250 -8.14 7.02 6.09
C ILE A 250 -6.77 7.67 6.26
N LEU A 251 -5.96 7.17 7.19
CA LEU A 251 -4.65 7.76 7.50
C LEU A 251 -3.67 7.60 6.35
N SER A 252 -3.76 6.50 5.61
CA SER A 252 -2.83 6.20 4.51
C SER A 252 -3.09 7.00 3.23
N ASP A 253 -4.22 7.68 3.12
CA ASP A 253 -4.50 8.69 2.10
C ASP A 253 -4.19 10.10 2.63
N LEU A 254 -4.53 10.38 3.89
CA LEU A 254 -4.25 11.66 4.51
C LEU A 254 -2.74 11.95 4.60
N GLY A 255 -1.92 10.94 4.92
CA GLY A 255 -0.46 11.10 4.99
C GLY A 255 0.16 11.57 3.69
N PRO A 256 -0.02 10.84 2.57
CA PRO A 256 0.43 11.27 1.25
C PRO A 256 -0.18 12.62 0.79
N ALA A 257 -1.43 12.92 1.16
CA ALA A 257 -2.02 14.24 0.91
C ALA A 257 -1.23 15.35 1.63
N CYS A 258 -0.87 15.15 2.90
CA CYS A 258 -0.06 16.11 3.67
C CYS A 258 1.36 16.27 3.11
N THR A 259 1.92 15.27 2.47
CA THR A 259 3.26 15.33 1.86
C THR A 259 3.26 15.68 0.38
N GLY A 260 2.09 15.81 -0.26
CA GLY A 260 1.97 16.04 -1.70
C GLY A 260 2.39 14.84 -2.55
N THR A 261 2.39 13.62 -1.96
CA THR A 261 2.92 12.42 -2.60
C THR A 261 1.86 11.38 -2.98
N ILE A 262 0.59 11.74 -3.01
CA ILE A 262 -0.52 10.81 -3.24
C ILE A 262 -0.39 10.05 -4.58
N GLY A 263 0.11 10.70 -5.63
CA GLY A 263 0.33 10.10 -6.94
C GLY A 263 1.57 9.21 -7.04
N ILE A 264 2.43 9.18 -6.01
CA ILE A 264 3.69 8.41 -6.00
C ILE A 264 3.81 7.46 -4.81
N ALA A 265 2.80 7.40 -3.95
CA ALA A 265 2.81 6.55 -2.77
C ALA A 265 2.63 5.07 -3.15
N PRO A 266 3.44 4.16 -2.58
CA PRO A 266 3.30 2.72 -2.75
C PRO A 266 2.51 2.09 -1.60
N SER A 267 2.10 0.84 -1.80
CA SER A 267 1.45 -0.01 -0.81
C SER A 267 2.00 -1.43 -0.89
N GLY A 268 2.21 -2.06 0.27
CA GLY A 268 2.48 -3.49 0.36
C GLY A 268 1.38 -4.19 1.15
N ASN A 269 0.70 -5.15 0.53
CA ASN A 269 -0.22 -6.06 1.21
C ASN A 269 0.59 -7.32 1.55
N ILE A 270 0.93 -7.51 2.81
CA ILE A 270 2.00 -8.42 3.23
C ILE A 270 1.44 -9.59 4.04
N ASN A 271 1.88 -10.79 3.69
CA ASN A 271 1.86 -11.97 4.54
C ASN A 271 3.27 -12.12 5.15
N PRO A 272 3.51 -11.68 6.38
CA PRO A 272 4.86 -11.62 6.96
C PRO A 272 5.53 -12.98 7.14
N GLU A 273 4.76 -14.06 7.28
CA GLU A 273 5.25 -15.42 7.42
C GLU A 273 5.72 -16.01 6.08
N ASN A 274 5.41 -15.35 4.95
CA ASN A 274 5.72 -15.82 3.59
C ASN A 274 5.11 -17.20 3.26
N ASN A 275 3.99 -17.56 3.89
CA ASN A 275 3.22 -18.75 3.57
C ASN A 275 2.41 -18.59 2.29
N HIS A 276 2.14 -17.34 1.91
CA HIS A 276 1.42 -16.92 0.73
C HIS A 276 2.13 -15.72 0.09
N PRO A 277 1.94 -15.47 -1.22
CA PRO A 277 2.54 -14.33 -1.88
C PRO A 277 2.01 -13.01 -1.31
N SER A 278 2.92 -12.10 -0.99
CA SER A 278 2.60 -10.70 -0.70
C SER A 278 2.34 -9.93 -2.00
N LEU A 279 1.56 -8.85 -1.94
CA LEU A 279 1.23 -8.03 -3.10
C LEU A 279 1.76 -6.60 -2.92
N PHE A 280 2.40 -6.08 -3.97
CA PHE A 280 2.97 -4.73 -3.99
C PHE A 280 2.37 -3.93 -5.14
N GLU A 281 1.81 -2.78 -4.81
CA GLU A 281 1.03 -1.93 -5.72
C GLU A 281 1.24 -0.45 -5.42
N PRO A 282 1.01 0.47 -6.37
CA PRO A 282 0.86 1.89 -6.04
C PRO A 282 -0.47 2.12 -5.29
N VAL A 283 -0.54 3.21 -4.52
CA VAL A 283 -1.79 3.60 -3.83
C VAL A 283 -2.81 4.16 -4.81
N HIS A 284 -2.35 4.81 -5.91
CA HIS A 284 -3.26 5.33 -6.92
C HIS A 284 -4.06 4.23 -7.62
N GLY A 285 -5.30 4.53 -8.01
CA GLY A 285 -6.15 3.64 -8.80
C GLY A 285 -5.79 3.63 -10.29
N SER A 286 -6.71 3.13 -11.11
CA SER A 286 -6.56 3.00 -12.56
C SER A 286 -6.61 4.31 -13.34
N ALA A 287 -7.10 5.41 -12.75
CA ALA A 287 -7.23 6.73 -13.35
C ALA A 287 -7.69 6.71 -14.82
N PRO A 288 -8.94 6.28 -15.08
CA PRO A 288 -9.44 6.09 -16.45
C PRO A 288 -9.40 7.35 -17.32
N ASP A 289 -9.50 8.52 -16.69
CA ASP A 289 -9.49 9.84 -17.33
C ASP A 289 -8.16 10.19 -18.00
N ILE A 290 -7.05 9.62 -17.53
CA ILE A 290 -5.71 9.82 -18.10
C ILE A 290 -5.11 8.57 -18.74
N ALA A 291 -5.81 7.46 -18.71
CA ALA A 291 -5.36 6.20 -19.30
C ALA A 291 -5.07 6.33 -20.81
N GLY A 292 -3.97 5.74 -21.28
CA GLY A 292 -3.53 5.78 -22.67
C GLY A 292 -2.85 7.09 -23.10
N LYS A 293 -2.71 8.07 -22.19
CA LYS A 293 -2.09 9.36 -22.52
C LYS A 293 -0.58 9.43 -22.26
N GLY A 294 0.00 8.42 -21.61
CA GLY A 294 1.42 8.36 -21.30
C GLY A 294 1.90 9.44 -20.31
N ILE A 295 1.00 9.97 -19.49
CA ILE A 295 1.29 11.06 -18.54
C ILE A 295 1.22 10.64 -17.08
N ALA A 296 0.92 9.39 -16.80
CA ALA A 296 0.86 8.84 -15.45
C ALA A 296 2.24 8.84 -14.80
N ASN A 297 2.30 9.11 -13.50
CA ASN A 297 3.55 9.08 -12.75
C ASN A 297 3.92 7.62 -12.40
N PRO A 298 5.06 7.08 -12.88
CA PRO A 298 5.42 5.68 -12.63
C PRO A 298 6.08 5.46 -11.25
N ILE A 299 6.35 6.51 -10.49
CA ILE A 299 7.13 6.43 -9.24
C ILE A 299 6.42 5.56 -8.20
N GLY A 300 5.10 5.60 -8.10
CA GLY A 300 4.35 4.74 -7.19
C GLY A 300 4.60 3.25 -7.45
N GLN A 301 4.58 2.84 -8.72
CA GLN A 301 4.87 1.48 -9.14
C GLN A 301 6.34 1.11 -8.90
N ILE A 302 7.27 1.99 -9.24
CA ILE A 302 8.71 1.77 -9.03
C ILE A 302 9.02 1.64 -7.54
N TRP A 303 8.40 2.47 -6.69
CA TRP A 303 8.57 2.40 -5.25
C TRP A 303 7.92 1.14 -4.64
N ALA A 304 6.77 0.69 -5.16
CA ALA A 304 6.18 -0.60 -4.80
C ALA A 304 7.14 -1.76 -5.09
N GLY A 305 7.87 -1.71 -6.22
CA GLY A 305 8.96 -2.63 -6.53
C GLY A 305 10.11 -2.59 -5.51
N ALA A 306 10.49 -1.40 -5.05
CA ALA A 306 11.50 -1.26 -3.98
C ALA A 306 11.01 -1.88 -2.66
N MET A 307 9.73 -1.72 -2.31
CA MET A 307 9.14 -2.37 -1.14
C MET A 307 9.16 -3.90 -1.26
N MET A 308 8.89 -4.44 -2.44
CA MET A 308 8.99 -5.87 -2.73
C MET A 308 10.41 -6.41 -2.50
N LEU A 309 11.44 -5.70 -2.97
CA LEU A 309 12.84 -6.07 -2.72
C LEU A 309 13.20 -6.00 -1.23
N ASN A 310 12.74 -4.99 -0.51
CA ASN A 310 12.93 -4.90 0.93
C ASN A 310 12.26 -6.08 1.66
N HIS A 311 11.06 -6.48 1.25
CA HIS A 311 10.36 -7.65 1.79
C HIS A 311 11.17 -8.95 1.56
N PHE A 312 11.86 -9.09 0.45
CA PHE A 312 12.75 -10.20 0.18
C PHE A 312 14.11 -10.10 0.92
N GLY A 313 14.34 -9.02 1.66
CA GLY A 313 15.57 -8.77 2.41
C GLY A 313 16.70 -8.15 1.57
N PHE A 314 16.42 -7.56 0.43
CA PHE A 314 17.38 -6.82 -0.40
C PHE A 314 17.34 -5.32 -0.07
N ASP A 315 17.68 -4.98 1.18
CA ASP A 315 17.57 -3.60 1.71
C ASP A 315 18.42 -2.60 0.91
N ASP A 316 19.64 -2.97 0.54
CA ASP A 316 20.54 -2.09 -0.22
C ASP A 316 19.97 -1.79 -1.62
N ALA A 317 19.48 -2.80 -2.33
CA ALA A 317 18.85 -2.64 -3.64
C ALA A 317 17.57 -1.77 -3.56
N SER A 318 16.76 -2.00 -2.52
CA SER A 318 15.58 -1.19 -2.24
C SER A 318 15.95 0.29 -1.99
N ASN A 319 16.95 0.52 -1.14
CA ASN A 319 17.42 1.87 -0.82
C ASN A 319 18.01 2.59 -2.04
N GLU A 320 18.64 1.88 -2.95
CA GLU A 320 19.19 2.47 -4.17
C GLU A 320 18.08 2.90 -5.15
N ILE A 321 17.00 2.12 -5.29
CA ILE A 321 15.82 2.57 -6.05
C ILE A 321 15.25 3.85 -5.40
N LEU A 322 15.11 3.88 -4.06
CA LEU A 322 14.64 5.08 -3.37
C LEU A 322 15.56 6.29 -3.55
N HIS A 323 16.87 6.06 -3.62
CA HIS A 323 17.83 7.12 -3.94
C HIS A 323 17.62 7.64 -5.38
N ALA A 324 17.44 6.75 -6.33
CA ALA A 324 17.19 7.11 -7.73
C ALA A 324 15.88 7.88 -7.90
N ILE A 325 14.80 7.48 -7.18
CA ILE A 325 13.54 8.22 -7.14
C ILE A 325 13.76 9.65 -6.61
N LYS A 326 14.45 9.81 -5.48
CA LYS A 326 14.72 11.13 -4.90
C LYS A 326 15.53 12.02 -5.82
N HIS A 327 16.52 11.45 -6.51
CA HIS A 327 17.33 12.18 -7.49
C HIS A 327 16.47 12.63 -8.67
N SER A 328 15.65 11.75 -9.26
CA SER A 328 14.71 12.10 -10.32
C SER A 328 13.74 13.21 -9.92
N LEU A 329 13.16 13.13 -8.73
CA LEU A 329 12.23 14.15 -8.21
C LEU A 329 12.91 15.51 -7.98
N SER A 330 14.21 15.54 -7.68
CA SER A 330 14.97 16.79 -7.51
C SER A 330 15.12 17.57 -8.81
N GLU A 331 15.04 16.88 -9.96
CA GLU A 331 15.17 17.47 -11.29
C GLU A 331 13.80 17.90 -11.84
N PRO A 332 13.48 19.21 -11.95
CA PRO A 332 12.15 19.67 -12.41
C PRO A 332 11.71 19.11 -13.77
N LYS A 333 12.65 18.89 -14.68
CA LYS A 333 12.41 18.35 -16.03
C LYS A 333 11.98 16.87 -16.03
N LEU A 334 12.19 16.14 -14.92
CA LEU A 334 11.84 14.74 -14.76
C LEU A 334 10.56 14.55 -13.94
N ARG A 335 9.83 15.61 -13.61
CA ARG A 335 8.54 15.53 -12.93
C ARG A 335 7.40 15.43 -13.91
N THR A 336 6.44 14.62 -13.59
CA THR A 336 5.17 14.51 -14.32
C THR A 336 4.21 15.65 -13.97
N LYS A 337 3.10 15.72 -14.69
CA LYS A 337 2.13 16.84 -14.57
C LYS A 337 1.53 16.96 -13.16
N ASP A 338 1.29 15.86 -12.47
CA ASP A 338 0.80 15.82 -11.08
C ASP A 338 1.76 16.47 -10.07
N LEU A 339 3.06 16.51 -10.41
CA LEU A 339 4.11 17.18 -9.64
C LEU A 339 4.57 18.50 -10.29
N ALA A 340 3.68 19.15 -11.04
CA ALA A 340 3.92 20.43 -11.71
C ALA A 340 5.07 20.39 -12.73
N GLY A 341 5.35 19.23 -13.31
CA GLY A 341 6.32 19.04 -14.40
C GLY A 341 5.67 18.81 -15.75
N SER A 342 6.45 18.31 -16.71
CA SER A 342 6.00 18.04 -18.08
C SER A 342 6.54 16.72 -18.64
N ALA A 343 7.24 15.94 -17.85
CA ALA A 343 7.75 14.64 -18.27
C ALA A 343 6.61 13.64 -18.47
N ASP A 344 6.77 12.76 -19.45
CA ASP A 344 5.89 11.61 -19.63
C ASP A 344 6.33 10.40 -18.79
N THR A 345 5.45 9.39 -18.71
CA THR A 345 5.65 8.17 -17.93
C THR A 345 6.99 7.49 -18.26
N GLN A 346 7.28 7.31 -19.55
CA GLN A 346 8.48 6.62 -20.01
C GLN A 346 9.76 7.41 -19.74
N THR A 347 9.72 8.73 -19.89
CA THR A 347 10.87 9.60 -19.61
C THR A 347 11.30 9.48 -18.16
N VAL A 348 10.33 9.48 -17.22
CA VAL A 348 10.62 9.30 -15.79
C VAL A 348 11.18 7.91 -15.49
N GLY A 349 10.56 6.85 -16.00
CA GLY A 349 11.04 5.47 -15.79
C GLY A 349 12.44 5.24 -16.32
N LYS A 350 12.74 5.70 -17.56
CA LYS A 350 14.08 5.61 -18.15
C LYS A 350 15.12 6.42 -17.38
N ALA A 351 14.76 7.61 -16.88
CA ALA A 351 15.67 8.42 -16.08
C ALA A 351 16.04 7.72 -14.75
N ILE A 352 15.06 7.13 -14.06
CA ILE A 352 15.31 6.36 -12.83
C ILE A 352 16.17 5.14 -13.13
N GLU A 353 15.89 4.40 -14.20
CA GLU A 353 16.72 3.26 -14.66
C GLU A 353 18.18 3.68 -14.87
N GLN A 354 18.40 4.81 -15.53
CA GLN A 354 19.76 5.32 -15.80
C GLN A 354 20.51 5.71 -14.51
N ILE A 355 19.81 6.22 -13.51
CA ILE A 355 20.41 6.55 -12.21
C ILE A 355 20.77 5.28 -11.43
N ILE A 356 19.99 4.21 -11.57
CA ILE A 356 20.24 2.90 -10.95
C ILE A 356 21.49 2.23 -11.55
N LYS A 357 21.65 2.28 -12.87
CA LYS A 357 22.83 1.71 -13.59
C LYS A 357 24.14 2.40 -13.24
#